data_feaf41c2047ad563fd7e2218374bd495
#
_entry.id   feaf41c2047ad563fd7e2218374bd495
#
_cell.length_a   1.000
_cell.length_b   1.000
_cell.length_c   1.000
_cell.angle_alpha   90.00
_cell.angle_beta   90.00
_cell.angle_gamma   90.00
#
_symmetry.space_group_name_H-M   'P 1'
#
loop_
_entity.id
_entity.type
_entity.pdbx_description
1 polymer ?
#
loop_
_entity_poly.entity_id
_entity_poly.type
_entity_poly.pdbx_seq_one_letter_code
_entity_poly.pdbx_strand_id
1 'polypeptide(L)'
;DIAALLQPDYYYHAIRNDAGGLVGFCCFGEDAQVPGGDYGLPALDVGLGLHPDLIGTGLSHGFLAAILAFGEEKFAPEFFRATVAVINRRSLHLFERAGFYVVQNFLSGEVRQHRFYVLLRAVAPEERFDPDMPAPAHRQ
;
A
#
# COMPACT_ATOMS: atom_id res chain seq x y z
N ASP A 1 17.69 6.95 -2.61
CA ASP A 1 17.28 5.58 -2.72
C ASP A 1 16.77 5.05 -1.39
N ILE A 2 15.82 4.13 -1.44
CA ILE A 2 15.16 3.62 -0.24
C ILE A 2 15.39 2.11 -0.15
N ALA A 3 15.94 1.68 1.00
CA ALA A 3 16.15 0.27 1.28
C ALA A 3 15.20 -0.18 2.38
N ALA A 4 14.64 -1.38 2.26
CA ALA A 4 13.76 -1.95 3.26
C ALA A 4 14.50 -2.98 4.09
N LEU A 5 14.33 -2.93 5.42
CA LEU A 5 14.82 -3.94 6.33
C LEU A 5 13.69 -4.90 6.64
N LEU A 6 13.92 -6.17 6.36
CA LEU A 6 12.91 -7.20 6.58
C LEU A 6 12.77 -7.52 8.07
N GLN A 7 11.51 -7.63 8.50
CA GLN A 7 11.14 -8.19 9.79
C GLN A 7 10.30 -9.43 9.50
N PRO A 8 10.93 -10.57 9.22
CA PRO A 8 10.23 -11.70 8.62
C PRO A 8 9.05 -12.24 9.42
N ASP A 9 9.13 -12.14 10.74
CA ASP A 9 8.09 -12.71 11.57
C ASP A 9 6.82 -11.87 11.65
N TYR A 10 6.91 -10.60 11.26
CA TYR A 10 5.82 -9.66 11.47
C TYR A 10 5.40 -8.96 10.19
N TYR A 11 6.08 -9.20 9.09
CA TYR A 11 5.82 -8.51 7.83
C TYR A 11 5.91 -6.99 7.95
N TYR A 12 6.64 -6.50 8.97
CA TYR A 12 6.97 -5.09 9.12
C TYR A 12 8.36 -4.83 8.56
N HIS A 13 8.50 -3.66 7.94
CA HIS A 13 9.75 -3.27 7.33
C HIS A 13 10.06 -1.82 7.68
N ALA A 14 11.22 -1.58 8.27
CA ALA A 14 11.73 -0.23 8.43
C ALA A 14 12.37 0.18 7.11
N ILE A 15 12.08 1.39 6.67
CA ILE A 15 12.56 1.90 5.39
C ILE A 15 13.53 3.04 5.68
N ARG A 16 14.74 2.93 5.11
CA ARG A 16 15.79 3.89 5.37
C ARG A 16 16.33 4.45 4.07
N ASN A 17 16.86 5.66 4.14
CA ASN A 17 17.54 6.26 3.00
C ASN A 17 18.99 5.76 2.92
N ASP A 18 19.74 6.23 1.92
CA ASP A 18 21.12 5.80 1.70
C ASP A 18 22.03 6.15 2.85
N ALA A 19 21.73 7.20 3.61
CA ALA A 19 22.51 7.59 4.77
C ALA A 19 22.17 6.80 6.03
N GLY A 20 21.23 5.86 5.94
CA GLY A 20 20.78 5.06 7.07
C GLY A 20 19.71 5.70 7.93
N GLY A 21 19.24 6.90 7.56
CA GLY A 21 18.18 7.57 8.29
C GLY A 21 16.83 6.92 8.05
N LEU A 22 15.99 6.88 9.10
CA LEU A 22 14.65 6.31 8.99
C LEU A 22 13.74 7.21 8.18
N VAL A 23 13.21 6.69 7.08
CA VAL A 23 12.24 7.39 6.23
C VAL A 23 10.83 7.08 6.68
N GLY A 24 10.57 5.84 7.06
CA GLY A 24 9.26 5.42 7.49
C GLY A 24 9.22 3.91 7.67
N PHE A 25 8.03 3.37 7.64
CA PHE A 25 7.87 1.93 7.73
C PHE A 25 6.66 1.51 6.91
N CYS A 26 6.61 0.23 6.60
CA CYS A 26 5.42 -0.37 5.98
C CYS A 26 5.16 -1.72 6.62
N CYS A 27 3.94 -2.20 6.44
CA CYS A 27 3.58 -3.56 6.84
C CYS A 27 2.68 -4.15 5.78
N PHE A 28 2.67 -5.48 5.73
CA PHE A 28 1.83 -6.22 4.79
C PHE A 28 1.02 -7.25 5.57
N GLY A 29 -0.16 -7.59 5.04
CA GLY A 29 -0.97 -8.64 5.61
C GLY A 29 -1.91 -8.15 6.70
N GLU A 30 -2.24 -9.03 7.62
CA GLU A 30 -3.28 -8.77 8.62
C GLU A 30 -3.01 -7.53 9.48
N ASP A 31 -1.75 -7.20 9.70
CA ASP A 31 -1.42 -6.03 10.50
C ASP A 31 -1.83 -4.72 9.85
N ALA A 32 -2.11 -4.74 8.55
CA ALA A 32 -2.61 -3.58 7.83
C ALA A 32 -4.14 -3.53 7.79
N GLN A 33 -4.82 -4.50 8.36
CA GLN A 33 -6.27 -4.57 8.39
C GLN A 33 -6.82 -3.89 9.64
N VAL A 34 -8.06 -3.41 9.55
CA VAL A 34 -8.75 -2.78 10.67
C VAL A 34 -10.02 -3.58 10.97
N PRO A 35 -10.31 -3.89 12.24
CA PRO A 35 -11.51 -4.64 12.59
C PRO A 35 -12.77 -3.97 12.08
N GLY A 36 -13.64 -4.75 11.48
CA GLY A 36 -14.91 -4.27 10.93
C GLY A 36 -14.94 -4.23 9.42
N GLY A 37 -13.78 -4.30 8.76
CA GLY A 37 -13.71 -4.31 7.31
C GLY A 37 -13.94 -5.71 6.74
N ASP A 38 -14.30 -5.75 5.46
CA ASP A 38 -14.42 -7.01 4.73
C ASP A 38 -13.12 -7.27 3.97
N TYR A 39 -12.42 -8.31 4.38
CA TYR A 39 -11.13 -8.68 3.81
C TYR A 39 -11.20 -10.03 3.10
N GLY A 40 -12.39 -10.41 2.65
CA GLY A 40 -12.59 -11.70 1.99
C GLY A 40 -11.99 -11.82 0.61
N LEU A 41 -11.88 -10.71 -0.13
CA LEU A 41 -11.25 -10.74 -1.45
C LEU A 41 -9.75 -10.98 -1.28
N PRO A 42 -9.16 -11.94 -2.03
CA PRO A 42 -7.71 -12.14 -1.97
C PRO A 42 -6.96 -10.91 -2.49
N ALA A 43 -6.18 -10.30 -1.63
CA ALA A 43 -5.38 -9.12 -1.94
C ALA A 43 -4.27 -9.00 -0.92
N LEU A 44 -3.19 -8.32 -1.28
CA LEU A 44 -2.13 -8.03 -0.34
C LEU A 44 -2.45 -6.71 0.35
N ASP A 45 -2.70 -6.79 1.64
CA ASP A 45 -2.93 -5.59 2.44
C ASP A 45 -1.61 -4.87 2.68
N VAL A 46 -1.61 -3.56 2.53
CA VAL A 46 -0.44 -2.72 2.72
C VAL A 46 -0.77 -1.54 3.61
N GLY A 47 0.07 -1.33 4.62
CA GLY A 47 0.01 -0.16 5.48
C GLY A 47 1.35 0.54 5.46
N LEU A 48 1.34 1.85 5.71
CA LEU A 48 2.58 2.61 5.71
C LEU A 48 2.52 3.76 6.71
N GLY A 49 3.69 4.20 7.12
CA GLY A 49 3.86 5.40 7.93
C GLY A 49 5.13 6.11 7.49
N LEU A 50 5.01 7.39 7.16
CA LEU A 50 6.15 8.22 6.78
C LEU A 50 6.65 8.95 8.03
N HIS A 51 7.97 9.06 8.16
CA HIS A 51 8.57 9.80 9.26
C HIS A 51 8.00 11.22 9.28
N PRO A 52 7.58 11.73 10.45
CA PRO A 52 6.92 13.04 10.52
C PRO A 52 7.72 14.18 9.89
N ASP A 53 9.03 14.14 10.00
CA ASP A 53 9.89 15.20 9.46
C ASP A 53 9.89 15.22 7.93
N LEU A 54 9.39 14.16 7.30
CA LEU A 54 9.39 14.04 5.84
C LEU A 54 8.02 14.29 5.23
N ILE A 55 7.01 14.51 6.07
CA ILE A 55 5.66 14.82 5.59
C ILE A 55 5.69 16.18 4.89
N GLY A 56 5.14 16.22 3.68
CA GLY A 56 5.11 17.48 2.92
C GLY A 56 6.37 17.78 2.13
N THR A 57 7.35 16.87 2.13
CA THR A 57 8.61 17.09 1.41
C THR A 57 8.57 16.62 -0.05
N GLY A 58 7.43 16.06 -0.51
CA GLY A 58 7.33 15.53 -1.86
C GLY A 58 7.83 14.10 -1.99
N LEU A 59 8.26 13.46 -0.91
CA LEU A 59 8.80 12.10 -0.96
C LEU A 59 7.73 11.01 -0.90
N SER A 60 6.48 11.37 -0.60
CA SER A 60 5.42 10.40 -0.34
C SER A 60 5.16 9.46 -1.53
N HIS A 61 5.15 10.00 -2.74
CA HIS A 61 4.87 9.17 -3.93
C HIS A 61 5.97 8.16 -4.18
N GLY A 62 7.21 8.57 -4.09
CA GLY A 62 8.35 7.66 -4.24
C GLY A 62 8.38 6.62 -3.13
N PHE A 63 8.01 7.03 -1.92
CA PHE A 63 7.93 6.14 -0.77
C PHE A 63 6.91 5.03 -1.02
N LEU A 64 5.69 5.40 -1.43
CA LEU A 64 4.66 4.40 -1.72
C LEU A 64 5.05 3.54 -2.92
N ALA A 65 5.61 4.14 -3.97
CA ALA A 65 6.03 3.38 -5.15
C ALA A 65 7.05 2.30 -4.77
N ALA A 66 8.00 2.63 -3.91
CA ALA A 66 9.00 1.68 -3.45
C ALA A 66 8.37 0.53 -2.66
N ILE A 67 7.41 0.85 -1.81
CA ILE A 67 6.69 -0.16 -1.02
C ILE A 67 5.92 -1.11 -1.92
N LEU A 68 5.21 -0.57 -2.90
CA LEU A 68 4.43 -1.40 -3.83
C LEU A 68 5.34 -2.28 -4.68
N ALA A 69 6.46 -1.73 -5.17
CA ALA A 69 7.41 -2.51 -5.94
C ALA A 69 7.97 -3.67 -5.10
N PHE A 70 8.29 -3.41 -3.85
CA PHE A 70 8.76 -4.44 -2.93
C PHE A 70 7.70 -5.53 -2.73
N GLY A 71 6.45 -5.11 -2.53
CA GLY A 71 5.34 -6.05 -2.35
C GLY A 71 5.09 -6.90 -3.58
N GLU A 72 5.18 -6.31 -4.77
CA GLU A 72 5.03 -7.06 -6.01
C GLU A 72 6.12 -8.10 -6.17
N GLU A 73 7.36 -7.73 -5.89
CA GLU A 73 8.48 -8.65 -6.04
C GLU A 73 8.41 -9.79 -5.03
N LYS A 74 8.07 -9.49 -3.79
CA LYS A 74 8.10 -10.47 -2.72
C LYS A 74 6.88 -11.38 -2.73
N PHE A 75 5.69 -10.85 -3.00
CA PHE A 75 4.44 -11.59 -2.82
C PHE A 75 3.67 -11.85 -4.11
N ALA A 76 4.02 -11.18 -5.20
CA ALA A 76 3.36 -11.32 -6.51
C ALA A 76 1.81 -11.29 -6.40
N PRO A 77 1.23 -10.27 -5.78
CA PRO A 77 -0.22 -10.21 -5.61
C PRO A 77 -0.91 -9.82 -6.90
N GLU A 78 -2.20 -10.20 -7.02
CA GLU A 78 -3.04 -9.71 -8.11
C GLU A 78 -3.65 -8.36 -7.78
N PHE A 79 -3.84 -8.10 -6.48
CA PHE A 79 -4.39 -6.84 -5.99
C PHE A 79 -3.64 -6.39 -4.77
N PHE A 80 -3.47 -5.08 -4.65
CA PHE A 80 -3.13 -4.45 -3.38
C PHE A 80 -4.41 -3.92 -2.75
N ARG A 81 -4.44 -3.93 -1.43
CA ARG A 81 -5.55 -3.35 -0.67
C ARG A 81 -4.97 -2.48 0.43
N ALA A 82 -5.60 -1.32 0.64
CA ALA A 82 -5.20 -0.43 1.72
C ALA A 82 -6.43 -0.02 2.50
N THR A 83 -6.30 0.11 3.81
CA THR A 83 -7.36 0.58 4.69
C THR A 83 -6.89 1.89 5.30
N VAL A 84 -7.65 2.96 5.07
CA VAL A 84 -7.25 4.31 5.43
C VAL A 84 -8.39 5.00 6.16
N ALA A 85 -8.09 5.63 7.29
CA ALA A 85 -9.08 6.42 8.01
C ALA A 85 -9.58 7.56 7.13
N VAL A 86 -10.90 7.76 7.10
CA VAL A 86 -11.51 8.79 6.25
C VAL A 86 -10.95 10.17 6.55
N ILE A 87 -10.61 10.43 7.82
CA ILE A 87 -10.05 11.72 8.22
C ILE A 87 -8.60 11.90 7.75
N ASN A 88 -7.93 10.82 7.35
CA ASN A 88 -6.55 10.91 6.88
C ASN A 88 -6.53 11.22 5.38
N ARG A 89 -6.86 12.46 5.05
CA ARG A 89 -6.98 12.89 3.65
C ARG A 89 -5.68 12.81 2.88
N ARG A 90 -4.58 13.05 3.54
CA ARG A 90 -3.25 12.97 2.90
C ARG A 90 -2.97 11.56 2.39
N SER A 91 -3.21 10.56 3.24
CA SER A 91 -3.06 9.16 2.84
C SER A 91 -4.03 8.77 1.73
N LEU A 92 -5.29 9.21 1.84
CA LEU A 92 -6.27 8.92 0.80
C LEU A 92 -5.81 9.45 -0.56
N HIS A 93 -5.37 10.69 -0.62
CA HIS A 93 -4.88 11.27 -1.86
C HIS A 93 -3.66 10.52 -2.39
N LEU A 94 -2.77 10.12 -1.48
CA LEU A 94 -1.57 9.39 -1.85
C LEU A 94 -1.92 8.07 -2.55
N PHE A 95 -2.81 7.30 -1.94
CA PHE A 95 -3.22 6.02 -2.51
C PHE A 95 -4.02 6.22 -3.81
N GLU A 96 -4.93 7.18 -3.83
CA GLU A 96 -5.72 7.43 -5.04
C GLU A 96 -4.84 7.83 -6.22
N ARG A 97 -3.84 8.65 -5.99
CA ARG A 97 -2.91 9.05 -7.05
C ARG A 97 -2.02 7.89 -7.49
N ALA A 98 -1.87 6.89 -6.67
CA ALA A 98 -1.14 5.67 -7.02
C ALA A 98 -2.04 4.63 -7.72
N GLY A 99 -3.28 4.98 -8.02
CA GLY A 99 -4.18 4.11 -8.76
C GLY A 99 -5.14 3.28 -7.92
N PHE A 100 -5.18 3.53 -6.62
CA PHE A 100 -6.15 2.86 -5.75
C PHE A 100 -7.50 3.54 -5.85
N TYR A 101 -8.56 2.76 -5.68
CA TYR A 101 -9.93 3.28 -5.67
C TYR A 101 -10.71 2.68 -4.51
N VAL A 102 -11.64 3.46 -3.97
CA VAL A 102 -12.43 3.07 -2.82
C VAL A 102 -13.45 2.01 -3.21
N VAL A 103 -13.48 0.92 -2.47
CA VAL A 103 -14.44 -0.17 -2.69
C VAL A 103 -15.35 -0.42 -1.50
N GLN A 104 -15.01 0.11 -0.33
CA GLN A 104 -15.82 -0.10 0.86
C GLN A 104 -15.58 1.02 1.85
N ASN A 105 -16.59 1.34 2.66
CA ASN A 105 -16.38 2.14 3.85
C ASN A 105 -17.06 1.43 5.03
N PHE A 106 -16.49 1.58 6.20
CA PHE A 106 -17.02 0.94 7.39
C PHE A 106 -16.65 1.74 8.64
N LEU A 107 -17.38 1.48 9.72
CA LEU A 107 -17.12 2.09 11.01
C LEU A 107 -16.49 1.04 11.92
N SER A 108 -15.30 1.34 12.47
CA SER A 108 -14.67 0.45 13.43
C SER A 108 -14.93 0.93 14.84
N GLY A 109 -15.64 0.12 15.62
CA GLY A 109 -15.88 0.42 17.04
C GLY A 109 -14.65 0.20 17.89
N GLU A 110 -13.71 -0.61 17.39
CA GLU A 110 -12.50 -0.94 18.15
C GLU A 110 -11.42 0.11 18.00
N VAL A 111 -11.53 0.99 16.99
CA VAL A 111 -10.58 2.07 16.76
C VAL A 111 -11.31 3.38 16.94
N ARG A 112 -11.76 3.65 18.18
CA ARG A 112 -12.47 4.88 18.59
C ARG A 112 -13.64 5.22 17.67
N GLN A 113 -14.30 4.18 17.12
CA GLN A 113 -15.42 4.35 16.22
C GLN A 113 -15.12 5.24 15.03
N HIS A 114 -13.91 5.12 14.49
CA HIS A 114 -13.53 5.85 13.30
C HIS A 114 -14.07 5.17 12.04
N ARG A 115 -14.36 5.98 11.03
CA ARG A 115 -14.76 5.47 9.72
C ARG A 115 -13.52 5.31 8.86
N PHE A 116 -13.51 4.21 8.09
CA PHE A 116 -12.40 3.84 7.23
C PHE A 116 -12.88 3.57 5.81
N TYR A 117 -12.01 3.84 4.86
CA TYR A 117 -12.16 3.37 3.49
C TYR A 117 -11.25 2.19 3.26
N VAL A 118 -11.75 1.21 2.49
CA VAL A 118 -10.92 0.17 1.93
C VAL A 118 -10.75 0.50 0.45
N LEU A 119 -9.50 0.50 0.00
CA LEU A 119 -9.15 0.80 -1.39
C LEU A 119 -8.45 -0.39 -2.02
N LEU A 120 -8.65 -0.57 -3.32
CA LEU A 120 -7.99 -1.63 -4.08
C LEU A 120 -7.23 -1.04 -5.25
N ARG A 121 -6.17 -1.72 -5.63
CA ARG A 121 -5.46 -1.47 -6.87
C ARG A 121 -5.08 -2.80 -7.49
N ALA A 122 -5.49 -3.02 -8.75
CA ALA A 122 -5.08 -4.21 -9.49
C ALA A 122 -3.61 -4.06 -9.90
N VAL A 123 -2.87 -5.16 -9.82
CA VAL A 123 -1.52 -5.20 -10.38
C VAL A 123 -1.68 -5.43 -11.87
N ALA A 124 -1.27 -4.45 -12.67
CA ALA A 124 -1.51 -4.48 -14.10
C ALA A 124 -0.80 -5.67 -14.75
N PRO A 125 -1.48 -6.40 -15.64
CA PRO A 125 -0.86 -7.55 -16.32
C PRO A 125 0.41 -7.21 -17.08
N GLU A 126 0.55 -5.98 -17.55
CA GLU A 126 1.75 -5.54 -18.27
C GLU A 126 2.99 -5.58 -17.41
N GLU A 127 2.84 -5.54 -16.11
CA GLU A 127 3.97 -5.61 -15.19
C GLU A 127 4.51 -7.03 -15.08
N ARG A 128 3.79 -8.00 -15.64
CA ARG A 128 4.19 -9.40 -15.69
C ARG A 128 4.36 -9.79 -17.15
N PHE A 129 5.31 -9.13 -17.81
CA PHE A 129 5.51 -9.30 -19.23
C PHE A 129 5.71 -10.76 -19.63
N ASP A 130 4.97 -11.21 -20.64
CA ASP A 130 5.07 -12.53 -21.24
C ASP A 130 5.29 -12.34 -22.74
N PRO A 131 6.49 -12.67 -23.25
CA PRO A 131 6.78 -12.45 -24.67
C PRO A 131 5.91 -13.29 -25.59
N ASP A 132 5.29 -14.37 -25.10
CA ASP A 132 4.43 -15.22 -25.91
C ASP A 132 2.99 -14.76 -25.92
N MET A 133 2.65 -13.77 -25.10
CA MET A 133 1.29 -13.26 -25.05
C MET A 133 1.05 -12.28 -26.19
N PRO A 134 -0.09 -12.37 -26.88
CA PRO A 134 -0.40 -11.39 -27.91
C PRO A 134 -0.52 -10.00 -27.32
N ALA A 135 -0.32 -8.97 -28.16
CA ALA A 135 -0.44 -7.61 -27.72
C ALA A 135 -1.82 -7.41 -27.06
N PRO A 136 -1.89 -6.67 -25.94
CA PRO A 136 -3.16 -6.46 -25.27
C PRO A 136 -4.12 -5.68 -26.17
N ALA A 137 -5.43 -5.93 -25.98
CA ALA A 137 -6.44 -5.16 -26.63
C ALA A 137 -6.29 -3.69 -26.29
N HIS A 138 -6.79 -2.82 -27.18
CA HIS A 138 -6.68 -1.39 -26.99
C HIS A 138 -7.26 -0.99 -25.63
N ARG A 139 -6.49 -0.26 -24.83
CA ARG A 139 -6.92 0.18 -23.53
C ARG A 139 -7.40 1.62 -23.56
N GLN A 140 -8.43 1.87 -22.82
CA GLN A 140 -8.97 3.19 -22.67
C GLN A 140 -8.54 3.81 -21.37
#